data_6e1a912edd8ac553672263e9b214c160
#
_entry.id   6e1a912edd8ac553672263e9b214c160
#
_cell.length_a   1.000
_cell.length_b   1.000
_cell.length_c   1.000
_cell.angle_alpha   90.00
_cell.angle_beta   90.00
_cell.angle_gamma   90.00
#
_symmetry.space_group_name_H-M   'P 1'
#
loop_
_entity.id
_entity.type
_entity.pdbx_description
1 polymer ?
#
loop_
_entity_poly.entity_id
_entity_poly.type
_entity_poly.pdbx_seq_one_letter_code
_entity_poly.pdbx_strand_id
1 'polypeptide(L)'
;MAKCMDIQHAPELIKDGMTIMVGGFMGCGSPQRLLDAISRSDVKDLTLICNDGAQANGPDGSEYYGVAKLIHNHQVKKLIATHVGLNPEVAEQMNANEMEVVLVPQGSMAEMIRAGGAGLGGVLTPTGVGTIVEESELTHSRVTVNGKNYLLMLPL
;
A
#
# COMPACT_ATOMS: atom_id res chain seq x y z
N MET A 1 16.03 -21.01 14.88
CA MET A 1 15.34 -21.90 13.91
C MET A 1 14.53 -21.04 12.97
N ALA A 2 14.70 -21.20 11.64
CA ALA A 2 13.81 -20.58 10.67
C ALA A 2 12.39 -21.17 10.86
N LYS A 3 11.40 -20.32 11.02
CA LYS A 3 9.99 -20.74 11.05
C LYS A 3 9.54 -20.90 9.58
N CYS A 4 9.40 -22.12 9.12
CA CYS A 4 8.84 -22.42 7.80
C CYS A 4 7.35 -22.76 7.97
N MET A 5 6.54 -22.27 7.03
CA MET A 5 5.11 -22.54 6.97
C MET A 5 4.76 -22.95 5.55
N ASP A 6 3.82 -23.87 5.41
CA ASP A 6 3.24 -24.16 4.10
C ASP A 6 2.44 -22.95 3.61
N ILE A 7 2.59 -22.63 2.34
CA ILE A 7 1.90 -21.48 1.72
C ILE A 7 0.38 -21.61 1.79
N GLN A 8 -0.15 -22.83 1.88
CA GLN A 8 -1.59 -23.08 2.02
C GLN A 8 -2.14 -22.58 3.36
N HIS A 9 -1.28 -22.53 4.41
CA HIS A 9 -1.66 -22.08 5.74
C HIS A 9 -1.31 -20.60 6.00
N ALA A 10 -0.53 -19.98 5.11
CA ALA A 10 -0.12 -18.58 5.29
C ALA A 10 -1.32 -17.59 5.36
N PRO A 11 -2.41 -17.77 4.58
CA PRO A 11 -3.59 -16.90 4.69
C PRO A 11 -4.27 -16.95 6.06
N GLU A 12 -4.13 -18.05 6.82
CA GLU A 12 -4.72 -18.17 8.16
C GLU A 12 -4.17 -17.15 9.16
N LEU A 13 -2.99 -16.60 8.89
CA LEU A 13 -2.36 -15.55 9.69
C LEU A 13 -2.96 -14.16 9.41
N ILE A 14 -3.63 -14.00 8.26
CA ILE A 14 -4.20 -12.73 7.84
C ILE A 14 -5.68 -12.72 8.23
N LYS A 15 -6.07 -11.66 8.93
CA LYS A 15 -7.43 -11.47 9.43
C LYS A 15 -8.06 -10.23 8.81
N ASP A 16 -9.38 -10.17 8.83
CA ASP A 16 -10.14 -9.01 8.39
C ASP A 16 -9.62 -7.73 9.07
N GLY A 17 -9.54 -6.66 8.30
CA GLY A 17 -9.10 -5.36 8.78
C GLY A 17 -7.59 -5.21 9.02
N MET A 18 -6.78 -6.23 8.76
CA MET A 18 -5.33 -6.12 8.93
C MET A 18 -4.70 -5.19 7.90
N THR A 19 -3.63 -4.51 8.33
CA THR A 19 -2.72 -3.80 7.43
C THR A 19 -1.60 -4.73 7.01
N ILE A 20 -1.39 -4.87 5.70
CA ILE A 20 -0.30 -5.66 5.12
C ILE A 20 0.54 -4.80 4.17
N MET A 21 1.85 -4.94 4.25
CA MET A 21 2.79 -4.33 3.32
C MET A 21 3.19 -5.34 2.26
N VAL A 22 3.03 -4.96 1.00
CA VAL A 22 3.38 -5.83 -0.14
C VAL A 22 4.39 -5.11 -1.02
N GLY A 23 5.58 -5.69 -1.13
CA GLY A 23 6.62 -5.18 -2.04
C GLY A 23 6.30 -5.47 -3.50
N GLY A 24 6.97 -4.75 -4.38
CA GLY A 24 6.86 -4.89 -5.83
C GLY A 24 6.41 -3.60 -6.50
N PHE A 25 6.61 -3.54 -7.81
CA PHE A 25 6.16 -2.45 -8.67
C PHE A 25 5.47 -3.05 -9.89
N MET A 26 4.23 -2.65 -10.17
CA MET A 26 3.40 -3.24 -11.22
C MET A 26 3.25 -4.77 -11.07
N GLY A 27 3.29 -5.27 -9.83
CA GLY A 27 3.29 -6.69 -9.51
C GLY A 27 4.65 -7.39 -9.66
N CYS A 28 5.64 -6.78 -10.31
CA CYS A 28 6.99 -7.33 -10.42
C CYS A 28 7.68 -7.31 -9.05
N GLY A 29 8.20 -8.46 -8.62
CA GLY A 29 8.80 -8.62 -7.29
C GLY A 29 7.80 -8.91 -6.17
N SER A 30 6.51 -8.88 -6.45
CA SER A 30 5.47 -9.26 -5.47
C SER A 30 5.44 -10.78 -5.26
N PRO A 31 5.05 -11.26 -4.06
CA PRO A 31 4.99 -12.68 -3.74
C PRO A 31 3.73 -13.33 -4.35
N GLN A 32 3.72 -13.58 -5.66
CA GLN A 32 2.55 -14.00 -6.44
C GLN A 32 1.80 -15.19 -5.83
N ARG A 33 2.53 -16.25 -5.45
CA ARG A 33 1.92 -17.46 -4.89
C ARG A 33 1.21 -17.21 -3.55
N LEU A 34 1.75 -16.27 -2.73
CA LEU A 34 1.12 -15.88 -1.48
C LEU A 34 -0.12 -15.03 -1.75
N LEU A 35 -0.04 -14.09 -2.68
CA LEU A 35 -1.19 -13.29 -3.10
C LEU A 35 -2.31 -14.17 -3.70
N ASP A 36 -1.96 -15.20 -4.46
CA ASP A 36 -2.92 -16.21 -4.93
C ASP A 36 -3.61 -16.95 -3.78
N ALA A 37 -2.87 -17.29 -2.74
CA ALA A 37 -3.45 -17.97 -1.58
C ALA A 37 -4.37 -17.05 -0.79
N ILE A 38 -3.98 -15.78 -0.59
CA ILE A 38 -4.81 -14.77 0.08
C ILE A 38 -6.06 -14.46 -0.74
N SER A 39 -5.94 -14.32 -2.06
CA SER A 39 -7.08 -13.98 -2.93
C SER A 39 -8.18 -15.04 -2.94
N ARG A 40 -7.83 -16.30 -2.61
CA ARG A 40 -8.79 -17.41 -2.49
C ARG A 40 -9.38 -17.56 -1.09
N SER A 41 -8.93 -16.79 -0.12
CA SER A 41 -9.49 -16.78 1.23
C SER A 41 -10.65 -15.79 1.34
N ASP A 42 -11.44 -15.93 2.40
CA ASP A 42 -12.58 -15.04 2.68
C ASP A 42 -12.18 -13.75 3.39
N VAL A 43 -10.85 -13.48 3.53
CA VAL A 43 -10.35 -12.30 4.22
C VAL A 43 -10.77 -11.02 3.48
N LYS A 44 -11.15 -10.00 4.22
CA LYS A 44 -11.67 -8.74 3.69
C LYS A 44 -11.25 -7.53 4.54
N ASP A 45 -11.64 -6.37 4.07
CA ASP A 45 -11.38 -5.08 4.73
C ASP A 45 -9.89 -4.80 4.97
N LEU A 46 -9.01 -5.35 4.12
CA LEU A 46 -7.56 -5.16 4.25
C LEU A 46 -7.16 -3.71 3.97
N THR A 47 -6.17 -3.23 4.71
CA THR A 47 -5.38 -2.04 4.34
C THR A 47 -4.10 -2.51 3.66
N LEU A 48 -3.90 -2.15 2.39
CA LEU A 48 -2.67 -2.43 1.66
C LEU A 48 -1.73 -1.22 1.68
N ILE A 49 -0.45 -1.46 1.97
CA ILE A 49 0.63 -0.50 1.75
C ILE A 49 1.54 -1.09 0.68
N CYS A 50 1.58 -0.47 -0.49
CA CYS A 50 2.34 -0.96 -1.64
C CYS A 50 2.65 0.18 -2.61
N ASN A 51 3.52 -0.05 -3.61
CA ASN A 51 3.85 0.99 -4.58
C ASN A 51 2.64 1.45 -5.40
N ASP A 52 1.83 0.50 -5.85
CA ASP A 52 0.71 0.72 -6.76
C ASP A 52 -0.35 -0.38 -6.60
N GLY A 53 -1.46 -0.24 -7.33
CA GLY A 53 -2.52 -1.24 -7.40
C GLY A 53 -2.20 -2.43 -8.32
N ALA A 54 -0.95 -2.58 -8.73
CA ALA A 54 -0.50 -3.52 -9.76
C ALA A 54 -1.26 -3.32 -11.09
N GLN A 55 -1.50 -4.37 -11.85
CA GLN A 55 -2.15 -4.24 -13.17
C GLN A 55 -3.01 -5.46 -13.50
N ALA A 56 -4.01 -5.26 -14.33
CA ALA A 56 -4.65 -6.31 -15.10
C ALA A 56 -3.70 -6.78 -16.22
N ASN A 57 -3.87 -8.02 -16.69
CA ASN A 57 -3.06 -8.65 -17.74
C ASN A 57 -1.58 -8.75 -17.36
N GLY A 58 -1.30 -9.62 -16.41
CA GLY A 58 0.05 -9.90 -15.94
C GLY A 58 0.97 -10.48 -17.01
N PRO A 59 2.29 -10.33 -16.83
CA PRO A 59 3.28 -10.87 -17.78
C PRO A 59 3.33 -12.40 -17.84
N ASP A 60 2.72 -13.07 -16.86
CA ASP A 60 2.55 -14.51 -16.81
C ASP A 60 1.26 -15.03 -17.49
N GLY A 61 0.51 -14.12 -18.13
CA GLY A 61 -0.76 -14.40 -18.79
C GLY A 61 -1.96 -14.44 -17.84
N SER A 62 -1.78 -14.13 -16.57
CA SER A 62 -2.89 -14.00 -15.63
C SER A 62 -3.70 -12.74 -15.93
N GLU A 63 -5.02 -12.81 -15.72
CA GLU A 63 -5.92 -11.67 -15.90
C GLU A 63 -5.65 -10.57 -14.86
N TYR A 64 -5.31 -10.97 -13.63
CA TYR A 64 -4.90 -10.07 -12.55
C TYR A 64 -3.55 -10.48 -12.01
N TYR A 65 -2.67 -9.49 -11.77
CA TYR A 65 -1.31 -9.72 -11.34
C TYR A 65 -0.99 -8.95 -10.05
N GLY A 66 -0.16 -9.53 -9.18
CA GLY A 66 0.20 -8.90 -7.91
C GLY A 66 -1.00 -8.63 -7.01
N VAL A 67 -1.03 -7.47 -6.39
CA VAL A 67 -2.11 -7.04 -5.49
C VAL A 67 -3.43 -6.76 -6.23
N ALA A 68 -3.41 -6.66 -7.57
CA ALA A 68 -4.63 -6.49 -8.36
C ALA A 68 -5.65 -7.62 -8.11
N LYS A 69 -5.19 -8.83 -7.76
CA LYS A 69 -6.07 -9.95 -7.39
C LYS A 69 -6.94 -9.64 -6.16
N LEU A 70 -6.34 -9.01 -5.15
CA LEU A 70 -7.05 -8.65 -3.92
C LEU A 70 -8.01 -7.47 -4.16
N ILE A 71 -7.61 -6.52 -5.01
CA ILE A 71 -8.45 -5.38 -5.40
C ILE A 71 -9.66 -5.87 -6.18
N HIS A 72 -9.45 -6.72 -7.20
CA HIS A 72 -10.54 -7.31 -7.99
C HIS A 72 -11.56 -8.05 -7.12
N ASN A 73 -11.11 -8.79 -6.13
CA ASN A 73 -11.97 -9.54 -5.21
C ASN A 73 -12.64 -8.66 -4.13
N HIS A 74 -12.49 -7.34 -4.17
CA HIS A 74 -13.01 -6.41 -3.14
C HIS A 74 -12.55 -6.78 -1.71
N GLN A 75 -11.33 -7.33 -1.57
CA GLN A 75 -10.72 -7.67 -0.28
C GLN A 75 -10.03 -6.46 0.38
N VAL A 76 -9.85 -5.37 -0.38
CA VAL A 76 -9.12 -4.17 0.04
C VAL A 76 -10.10 -3.04 0.33
N LYS A 77 -10.11 -2.58 1.57
CA LYS A 77 -10.88 -1.41 2.01
C LYS A 77 -10.10 -0.11 1.91
N LYS A 78 -8.77 -0.19 2.08
CA LYS A 78 -7.90 0.98 2.03
C LYS A 78 -6.61 0.63 1.29
N LEU A 79 -6.23 1.50 0.35
CA LEU A 79 -5.00 1.40 -0.40
C LEU A 79 -4.12 2.63 -0.12
N ILE A 80 -2.97 2.42 0.50
CA ILE A 80 -1.91 3.44 0.65
C ILE A 80 -0.86 3.14 -0.41
N ALA A 81 -0.78 3.98 -1.44
CA ALA A 81 0.05 3.74 -2.60
C ALA A 81 0.70 5.02 -3.10
N THR A 82 1.62 4.88 -4.04
CA THR A 82 2.29 6.04 -4.64
C THR A 82 1.76 6.37 -6.03
N HIS A 83 1.04 5.41 -6.63
CA HIS A 83 0.54 5.52 -7.98
C HIS A 83 -0.61 4.50 -8.19
N VAL A 84 -1.65 4.90 -8.93
CA VAL A 84 -2.83 4.05 -9.15
C VAL A 84 -3.27 3.98 -10.62
N GLY A 85 -2.58 4.69 -11.52
CA GLY A 85 -3.02 4.85 -12.91
C GLY A 85 -2.94 3.60 -13.80
N LEU A 86 -2.37 2.48 -13.32
CA LEU A 86 -2.21 1.25 -14.11
C LEU A 86 -3.31 0.21 -13.85
N ASN A 87 -4.07 0.39 -12.79
CA ASN A 87 -5.18 -0.50 -12.47
C ASN A 87 -6.49 0.32 -12.45
N PRO A 88 -7.32 0.22 -13.50
CA PRO A 88 -8.56 0.99 -13.58
C PRO A 88 -9.55 0.66 -12.46
N GLU A 89 -9.55 -0.58 -11.94
CA GLU A 89 -10.45 -0.97 -10.85
C GLU A 89 -10.19 -0.19 -9.55
N VAL A 90 -8.96 0.29 -9.33
CA VAL A 90 -8.68 1.19 -8.20
C VAL A 90 -9.50 2.47 -8.30
N ALA A 91 -9.52 3.09 -9.49
CA ALA A 91 -10.29 4.31 -9.72
C ALA A 91 -11.81 4.04 -9.65
N GLU A 92 -12.26 2.91 -10.18
CA GLU A 92 -13.67 2.49 -10.14
C GLU A 92 -14.15 2.32 -8.71
N GLN A 93 -13.45 1.53 -7.90
CA GLN A 93 -13.81 1.28 -6.49
C GLN A 93 -13.68 2.55 -5.63
N MET A 94 -12.68 3.40 -5.89
CA MET A 94 -12.54 4.69 -5.22
C MET A 94 -13.75 5.60 -5.52
N ASN A 95 -14.15 5.72 -6.78
CA ASN A 95 -15.28 6.55 -7.19
C ASN A 95 -16.63 6.00 -6.69
N ALA A 96 -16.73 4.68 -6.53
CA ALA A 96 -17.90 4.03 -5.95
C ALA A 96 -17.94 4.11 -4.40
N ASN A 97 -16.92 4.69 -3.76
CA ASN A 97 -16.72 4.72 -2.30
C ASN A 97 -16.63 3.32 -1.66
N GLU A 98 -16.16 2.34 -2.41
CA GLU A 98 -15.93 0.97 -1.94
C GLU A 98 -14.52 0.79 -1.37
N MET A 99 -13.56 1.60 -1.82
CA MET A 99 -12.18 1.59 -1.38
C MET A 99 -11.67 3.01 -1.13
N GLU A 100 -11.03 3.23 0.01
CA GLU A 100 -10.29 4.45 0.30
C GLU A 100 -8.90 4.38 -0.33
N VAL A 101 -8.47 5.47 -1.00
CA VAL A 101 -7.14 5.56 -1.61
C VAL A 101 -6.38 6.75 -1.05
N VAL A 102 -5.21 6.49 -0.47
CA VAL A 102 -4.29 7.51 0.04
C VAL A 102 -3.02 7.48 -0.78
N LEU A 103 -2.75 8.58 -1.49
CA LEU A 103 -1.54 8.69 -2.30
C LEU A 103 -0.42 9.37 -1.52
N VAL A 104 0.75 8.74 -1.53
CA VAL A 104 1.96 9.21 -0.85
C VAL A 104 3.12 9.24 -1.85
N PRO A 105 3.95 10.31 -1.89
CA PRO A 105 5.15 10.31 -2.73
C PRO A 105 6.07 9.13 -2.40
N GLN A 106 6.57 8.42 -3.43
CA GLN A 106 7.30 7.16 -3.28
C GLN A 106 8.46 7.23 -2.27
N GLY A 107 9.30 8.25 -2.39
CA GLY A 107 10.44 8.41 -1.46
C GLY A 107 9.97 8.65 -0.01
N SER A 108 8.90 9.43 0.16
CA SER A 108 8.30 9.65 1.48
C SER A 108 7.76 8.35 2.06
N MET A 109 7.02 7.55 1.27
CA MET A 109 6.49 6.27 1.74
C MET A 109 7.60 5.29 2.15
N ALA A 110 8.67 5.20 1.37
CA ALA A 110 9.82 4.34 1.70
C ALA A 110 10.45 4.73 3.06
N GLU A 111 10.63 6.04 3.29
CA GLU A 111 11.17 6.55 4.55
C GLU A 111 10.18 6.41 5.72
N MET A 112 8.87 6.55 5.47
CA MET A 112 7.84 6.33 6.49
C MET A 112 7.82 4.87 6.96
N ILE A 113 7.95 3.90 6.05
CA ILE A 113 8.09 2.47 6.37
C ILE A 113 9.39 2.23 7.15
N ARG A 114 10.51 2.83 6.71
CA ARG A 114 11.78 2.73 7.43
C ARG A 114 11.68 3.33 8.83
N ALA A 115 11.01 4.47 8.97
CA ALA A 115 10.82 5.13 10.26
C ALA A 115 9.98 4.26 11.21
N GLY A 116 8.90 3.64 10.73
CA GLY A 116 8.09 2.71 11.52
C GLY A 116 8.91 1.53 12.02
N GLY A 117 9.67 0.87 11.13
CA GLY A 117 10.55 -0.24 11.49
C GLY A 117 11.69 0.13 12.44
N ALA A 118 12.14 1.39 12.43
CA ALA A 118 13.19 1.90 13.30
C ALA A 118 12.67 2.53 14.61
N GLY A 119 11.34 2.60 14.81
CA GLY A 119 10.74 3.24 16.00
C GLY A 119 10.91 4.75 16.02
N LEU A 120 11.07 5.40 14.86
CA LEU A 120 11.15 6.86 14.74
C LEU A 120 9.76 7.50 14.77
N GLY A 121 9.65 8.71 15.31
CA GLY A 121 8.37 9.42 15.44
C GLY A 121 7.83 10.03 14.13
N GLY A 122 8.55 9.93 13.03
CA GLY A 122 8.15 10.43 11.73
C GLY A 122 9.30 10.77 10.80
N VAL A 123 8.96 11.29 9.63
CA VAL A 123 9.90 11.68 8.57
C VAL A 123 9.67 13.15 8.20
N LEU A 124 10.73 13.93 8.20
CA LEU A 124 10.69 15.32 7.77
C LEU A 124 11.14 15.42 6.31
N THR A 125 10.23 15.82 5.41
CA THR A 125 10.50 15.89 3.97
C THR A 125 10.00 17.18 3.35
N PRO A 126 10.69 17.79 2.38
CA PRO A 126 10.18 18.93 1.62
C PRO A 126 9.21 18.48 0.51
N THR A 127 9.13 17.17 0.21
CA THR A 127 8.28 16.63 -0.84
C THR A 127 6.81 16.74 -0.44
N GLY A 128 6.01 17.29 -1.33
CA GLY A 128 4.58 17.46 -1.10
C GLY A 128 4.18 18.80 -0.45
N VAL A 129 5.15 19.64 -0.04
CA VAL A 129 4.84 20.98 0.48
C VAL A 129 4.09 21.80 -0.57
N GLY A 130 2.96 22.41 -0.19
CA GLY A 130 2.08 23.18 -1.07
C GLY A 130 1.20 22.35 -2.00
N THR A 131 1.04 21.06 -1.72
CA THR A 131 0.18 20.15 -2.48
C THR A 131 -0.85 19.49 -1.56
N ILE A 132 -1.77 18.73 -2.15
CA ILE A 132 -2.77 17.93 -1.42
C ILE A 132 -2.15 16.96 -0.38
N VAL A 133 -0.87 16.64 -0.50
CA VAL A 133 -0.16 15.80 0.48
C VAL A 133 -0.14 16.44 1.87
N GLU A 134 -0.20 17.78 1.97
CA GLU A 134 -0.30 18.47 3.26
C GLU A 134 -1.60 18.16 4.02
N GLU A 135 -2.67 17.84 3.29
CA GLU A 135 -4.00 17.53 3.83
C GLU A 135 -4.19 16.03 4.10
N SER A 136 -3.19 15.21 3.77
CA SER A 136 -3.25 13.76 3.98
C SER A 136 -3.29 13.43 5.47
N GLU A 137 -4.08 12.42 5.84
CA GLU A 137 -4.09 11.85 7.20
C GLU A 137 -2.72 11.32 7.65
N LEU A 138 -1.81 11.04 6.70
CA LEU A 138 -0.44 10.60 6.95
C LEU A 138 0.53 11.76 7.14
N THR A 139 0.07 13.00 7.01
CA THR A 139 0.84 14.21 7.29
C THR A 139 0.44 14.74 8.66
N HIS A 140 1.37 14.69 9.62
CA HIS A 140 1.11 15.20 10.98
C HIS A 140 1.03 16.72 11.00
N SER A 141 2.00 17.40 10.36
CA SER A 141 2.07 18.87 10.35
C SER A 141 3.06 19.40 9.31
N ARG A 142 2.89 20.68 8.99
CA ARG A 142 3.92 21.46 8.29
C ARG A 142 4.89 22.07 9.31
N VAL A 143 6.17 21.93 9.06
CA VAL A 143 7.25 22.39 9.93
C VAL A 143 8.21 23.29 9.15
N THR A 144 8.64 24.40 9.74
CA THR A 144 9.66 25.28 9.12
C THR A 144 10.98 25.12 9.85
N VAL A 145 12.03 24.76 9.11
CA VAL A 145 13.40 24.62 9.63
C VAL A 145 14.31 25.49 8.78
N ASN A 146 15.02 26.42 9.40
CA ASN A 146 15.94 27.34 8.73
C ASN A 146 15.31 28.06 7.51
N GLY A 147 14.06 28.50 7.64
CA GLY A 147 13.31 29.21 6.59
C GLY A 147 12.79 28.32 5.44
N LYS A 148 12.99 27.01 5.50
CA LYS A 148 12.43 26.05 4.54
C LYS A 148 11.27 25.26 5.15
N ASN A 149 10.23 25.06 4.36
CA ASN A 149 9.05 24.27 4.76
C ASN A 149 9.24 22.79 4.48
N TYR A 150 8.75 21.99 5.39
CA TYR A 150 8.77 20.54 5.34
C TYR A 150 7.40 20.00 5.80
N LEU A 151 7.08 18.78 5.43
CA LEU A 151 6.01 18.00 6.02
C LEU A 151 6.60 17.00 7.01
N LEU A 152 6.01 16.89 8.18
CA LEU A 152 6.27 15.81 9.13
C LEU A 152 5.29 14.69 8.82
N MET A 153 5.78 13.66 8.12
CA MET A 153 5.00 12.48 7.75
C MET A 153 5.01 11.45 8.89
N LEU A 154 3.88 10.82 9.15
CA LEU A 154 3.75 9.77 10.15
C LEU A 154 4.49 8.50 9.70
N PRO A 155 5.04 7.69 10.63
CA PRO A 155 5.61 6.39 10.27
C PRO A 155 4.50 5.41 9.85
N LEU A 156 4.85 4.48 8.95
CA LEU A 156 4.00 3.39 8.48
C LEU A 156 4.49 2.05 9.00
#